data_b5653b59f18bf6850d7e3ef3156f2e3b
#
_entry.id   b5653b59f18bf6850d7e3ef3156f2e3b
#
_cell.length_a   1.000
_cell.length_b   1.000
_cell.length_c   1.000
_cell.angle_alpha   90.00
_cell.angle_beta   90.00
_cell.angle_gamma   90.00
#
_symmetry.space_group_name_H-M   'P 1'
#
loop_
_entity.id
_entity.type
_entity.pdbx_description
1 polymer ?
#
loop_
_entity_poly.entity_id
_entity_poly.type
_entity_poly.pdbx_seq_one_letter_code
_entity_poly.pdbx_strand_id
1 'polypeptide(L)'
;MKTKITLLSFLFFIFSGLTLSASNESDLYYGKKKIQVSASQSDAEIYVNGKMIGKGSARVIVPKDDCVTVTAKKIGYLKEQIEFCHQKGMAKPPKTHYFEMKNDDAFDASVQTDIANVDIEIPVNSLSRDKAWKLINQIVLNYIDVIEMTDKETGYLR
;
A
#
# COMPACT_ATOMS: atom_id res chain seq x y z
N MET A 1 3.27 46.54 -71.73
CA MET A 1 2.91 45.11 -71.51
C MET A 1 3.66 44.61 -70.28
N LYS A 2 2.96 44.31 -69.20
CA LYS A 2 3.55 44.00 -67.92
C LYS A 2 3.40 42.44 -67.68
N THR A 3 4.51 41.76 -67.73
CA THR A 3 4.58 40.29 -67.41
C THR A 3 4.68 40.08 -65.91
N LYS A 4 3.68 39.45 -65.33
CA LYS A 4 3.70 39.01 -63.91
C LYS A 4 4.39 37.61 -63.81
N ILE A 5 5.48 37.57 -63.09
CA ILE A 5 6.15 36.34 -62.75
C ILE A 5 5.57 35.85 -61.40
N THR A 6 4.86 34.75 -61.42
CA THR A 6 4.35 34.09 -60.20
C THR A 6 5.42 33.16 -59.69
N LEU A 7 5.96 33.49 -58.52
CA LEU A 7 6.92 32.65 -57.81
C LEU A 7 6.17 31.58 -57.02
N LEU A 8 6.22 30.34 -57.50
CA LEU A 8 5.62 29.18 -56.82
C LEU A 8 6.63 28.68 -55.80
N SER A 9 6.41 29.02 -54.55
CA SER A 9 7.21 28.55 -53.42
C SER A 9 6.85 27.11 -53.09
N PHE A 10 7.72 26.15 -53.43
CA PHE A 10 7.63 24.74 -53.05
C PHE A 10 8.10 24.61 -51.61
N LEU A 11 7.17 24.55 -50.68
CA LEU A 11 7.44 24.25 -49.28
C LEU A 11 7.62 22.75 -49.14
N PHE A 12 8.87 22.28 -49.12
CA PHE A 12 9.23 20.90 -48.84
C PHE A 12 9.07 20.66 -47.32
N PHE A 13 7.94 20.09 -46.92
CA PHE A 13 7.78 19.57 -45.57
C PHE A 13 8.60 18.30 -45.42
N ILE A 14 9.76 18.42 -44.81
CA ILE A 14 10.55 17.28 -44.36
C ILE A 14 9.85 16.70 -43.13
N PHE A 15 9.01 15.71 -43.35
CA PHE A 15 8.44 14.88 -42.30
C PHE A 15 9.57 13.95 -41.79
N SER A 16 10.34 14.45 -40.82
CA SER A 16 11.27 13.61 -40.10
C SER A 16 10.46 12.63 -39.24
N GLY A 17 10.28 11.42 -39.78
CA GLY A 17 9.65 10.30 -39.08
C GLY A 17 10.43 9.99 -37.81
N LEU A 18 9.88 10.37 -36.65
CA LEU A 18 10.24 9.78 -35.38
C LEU A 18 9.82 8.29 -35.46
N THR A 19 10.75 7.42 -35.76
CA THR A 19 10.59 5.99 -35.48
C THR A 19 10.57 5.83 -33.98
N LEU A 20 9.37 5.75 -33.38
CA LEU A 20 9.21 5.17 -32.05
C LEU A 20 9.72 3.72 -32.16
N SER A 21 10.91 3.47 -31.66
CA SER A 21 11.38 2.12 -31.39
C SER A 21 10.45 1.58 -30.28
N ALA A 22 9.44 0.82 -30.68
CA ALA A 22 8.72 -0.05 -29.77
C ALA A 22 9.75 -1.09 -29.28
N SER A 23 10.34 -0.84 -28.12
CA SER A 23 11.12 -1.84 -27.42
C SER A 23 10.18 -3.02 -27.17
N ASN A 24 10.48 -4.16 -27.78
CA ASN A 24 9.76 -5.40 -27.56
C ASN A 24 9.83 -5.75 -26.05
N GLU A 25 8.76 -5.50 -25.33
CA GLU A 25 8.60 -5.86 -23.92
C GLU A 25 8.66 -7.38 -23.68
N SER A 26 8.72 -8.18 -24.73
CA SER A 26 8.74 -9.64 -24.67
C SER A 26 10.04 -10.22 -24.10
N ASP A 27 11.18 -9.58 -24.31
CA ASP A 27 12.47 -10.10 -23.83
C ASP A 27 12.69 -9.83 -22.32
N LEU A 28 11.97 -8.88 -21.74
CA LEU A 28 12.03 -8.56 -20.31
C LEU A 28 11.35 -9.62 -19.42
N TYR A 29 10.57 -10.54 -19.99
CA TYR A 29 9.78 -11.51 -19.24
C TYR A 29 10.39 -12.91 -19.13
N TYR A 30 11.54 -13.15 -19.76
CA TYR A 30 12.19 -14.45 -19.68
C TYR A 30 12.70 -14.72 -18.26
N GLY A 31 12.16 -15.76 -17.63
CA GLY A 31 12.52 -16.12 -16.26
C GLY A 31 11.71 -15.43 -15.15
N LYS A 32 10.73 -14.57 -15.46
CA LYS A 32 9.86 -13.90 -14.48
C LYS A 32 8.58 -14.71 -14.21
N LYS A 33 8.06 -14.64 -13.00
CA LYS A 33 6.74 -15.19 -12.63
C LYS A 33 5.72 -14.07 -12.52
N LYS A 34 4.52 -14.32 -13.01
CA LYS A 34 3.39 -13.40 -12.91
C LYS A 34 2.41 -13.97 -11.89
N ILE A 35 1.98 -13.13 -10.95
CA ILE A 35 0.98 -13.46 -9.94
C ILE A 35 -0.17 -12.46 -10.11
N GLN A 36 -1.39 -12.96 -10.25
CA GLN A 36 -2.56 -12.12 -10.13
C GLN A 36 -2.90 -12.02 -8.65
N VAL A 37 -2.80 -10.83 -8.08
CA VAL A 37 -3.22 -10.56 -6.70
C VAL A 37 -4.55 -9.84 -6.70
N SER A 38 -5.39 -10.15 -5.72
CA SER A 38 -6.68 -9.48 -5.49
C SER A 38 -6.94 -9.34 -4.01
N ALA A 39 -7.70 -8.34 -3.63
CA ALA A 39 -8.12 -8.09 -2.26
C ALA A 39 -9.63 -8.24 -2.11
N SER A 40 -10.12 -8.58 -0.92
CA SER A 40 -11.55 -8.63 -0.58
C SER A 40 -12.26 -7.30 -0.80
N GLN A 41 -11.50 -6.21 -0.71
CA GLN A 41 -11.99 -4.85 -0.92
C GLN A 41 -11.55 -4.33 -2.29
N SER A 42 -12.50 -3.96 -3.14
CA SER A 42 -12.24 -3.55 -4.53
C SER A 42 -11.45 -2.24 -4.66
N ASP A 43 -11.44 -1.42 -3.62
CA ASP A 43 -10.72 -0.15 -3.53
C ASP A 43 -9.42 -0.24 -2.70
N ALA A 44 -9.08 -1.43 -2.17
CA ALA A 44 -7.83 -1.64 -1.46
C ALA A 44 -6.63 -1.34 -2.36
N GLU A 45 -5.69 -0.57 -1.86
CA GLU A 45 -4.46 -0.22 -2.56
C GLU A 45 -3.45 -1.36 -2.48
N ILE A 46 -2.92 -1.75 -3.63
CA ILE A 46 -1.93 -2.83 -3.75
C ILE A 46 -0.56 -2.23 -4.05
N TYR A 47 0.42 -2.58 -3.22
CA TYR A 47 1.79 -2.11 -3.32
C TYR A 47 2.74 -3.28 -3.60
N VAL A 48 3.79 -3.04 -4.37
CA VAL A 48 4.93 -3.94 -4.56
C VAL A 48 6.19 -3.20 -4.18
N ASN A 49 6.94 -3.72 -3.21
CA ASN A 49 8.15 -3.10 -2.67
C ASN A 49 7.94 -1.60 -2.31
N GLY A 50 6.78 -1.29 -1.70
CA GLY A 50 6.41 0.07 -1.32
C GLY A 50 5.84 0.96 -2.43
N LYS A 51 5.87 0.52 -3.70
CA LYS A 51 5.28 1.26 -4.82
C LYS A 51 3.86 0.77 -5.11
N MET A 52 2.90 1.68 -5.13
CA MET A 52 1.52 1.38 -5.51
C MET A 52 1.44 0.97 -6.98
N ILE A 53 0.76 -0.16 -7.25
CA ILE A 53 0.60 -0.72 -8.60
C ILE A 53 -0.85 -0.86 -9.06
N GLY A 54 -1.82 -0.74 -8.15
CA GLY A 54 -3.24 -0.84 -8.50
C GLY A 54 -4.15 -0.80 -7.29
N LYS A 55 -5.48 -0.90 -7.56
CA LYS A 55 -6.53 -1.00 -6.53
C LYS A 55 -7.37 -2.26 -6.76
N GLY A 56 -7.78 -2.91 -5.67
CA GLY A 56 -8.60 -4.12 -5.65
C GLY A 56 -7.93 -5.34 -6.25
N SER A 57 -7.29 -5.19 -7.40
CA SER A 57 -6.51 -6.26 -8.03
C SER A 57 -5.34 -5.69 -8.84
N ALA A 58 -4.25 -6.46 -8.93
CA ALA A 58 -3.08 -6.08 -9.70
C ALA A 58 -2.28 -7.30 -10.16
N ARG A 59 -1.47 -7.10 -11.20
CA ARG A 59 -0.53 -8.12 -11.66
C ARG A 59 0.86 -7.81 -11.12
N VAL A 60 1.37 -8.73 -10.31
CA VAL A 60 2.71 -8.67 -9.71
C VAL A 60 3.67 -9.49 -10.57
N ILE A 61 4.87 -8.96 -10.77
CA ILE A 61 5.96 -9.65 -11.48
C ILE A 61 7.05 -9.94 -10.47
N VAL A 62 7.36 -11.22 -10.29
CA VAL A 62 8.47 -11.68 -9.45
C VAL A 62 9.64 -12.02 -10.39
N PRO A 63 10.75 -11.28 -10.33
CA PRO A 63 11.94 -11.59 -11.13
C PRO A 63 12.49 -12.97 -10.75
N LYS A 64 13.31 -13.54 -11.66
CA LYS A 64 14.06 -14.75 -11.36
C LYS A 64 15.16 -14.42 -10.34
N ASP A 65 15.37 -15.34 -9.42
CA ASP A 65 16.38 -15.26 -8.34
C ASP A 65 16.17 -14.08 -7.37
N ASP A 66 14.92 -13.56 -7.28
CA ASP A 66 14.55 -12.40 -6.47
C ASP A 66 13.26 -12.64 -5.68
N CYS A 67 12.99 -11.74 -4.73
CA CYS A 67 11.76 -11.70 -3.92
C CYS A 67 11.08 -10.33 -4.06
N VAL A 68 9.77 -10.31 -3.97
CA VAL A 68 8.98 -9.08 -3.95
C VAL A 68 8.00 -9.11 -2.78
N THR A 69 7.92 -8.02 -2.04
CA THR A 69 6.95 -7.81 -0.98
C THR A 69 5.70 -7.17 -1.55
N VAL A 70 4.56 -7.84 -1.40
CA VAL A 70 3.26 -7.34 -1.80
C VAL A 70 2.46 -6.97 -0.57
N THR A 71 1.91 -5.77 -0.56
CA THR A 71 1.12 -5.23 0.55
C THR A 71 -0.23 -4.76 0.05
N ALA A 72 -1.30 -5.16 0.75
CA ALA A 72 -2.64 -4.61 0.57
C ALA A 72 -2.97 -3.67 1.73
N LYS A 73 -3.46 -2.46 1.41
CA LYS A 73 -3.85 -1.43 2.39
C LYS A 73 -5.19 -0.83 2.03
N LYS A 74 -6.00 -0.59 3.06
CA LYS A 74 -7.23 0.20 2.98
C LYS A 74 -7.49 0.83 4.35
N ILE A 75 -7.98 2.06 4.36
CA ILE A 75 -8.41 2.74 5.59
C ILE A 75 -9.53 1.93 6.25
N GLY A 76 -9.47 1.72 7.56
CA GLY A 76 -10.41 0.92 8.33
C GLY A 76 -10.17 -0.59 8.25
N TYR A 77 -9.08 -1.03 7.64
CA TYR A 77 -8.71 -2.44 7.54
C TYR A 77 -7.26 -2.68 7.97
N LEU A 78 -7.01 -3.82 8.56
CA LEU A 78 -5.65 -4.25 8.89
C LEU A 78 -4.83 -4.43 7.63
N LYS A 79 -3.62 -3.88 7.64
CA LYS A 79 -2.66 -4.04 6.54
C LYS A 79 -2.24 -5.49 6.43
N GLU A 80 -2.36 -6.07 5.24
CA GLU A 80 -1.83 -7.39 4.94
C GLU A 80 -0.61 -7.33 4.04
N GLN A 81 0.36 -8.20 4.32
CA GLN A 81 1.64 -8.22 3.60
C GLN A 81 2.11 -9.66 3.41
N ILE A 82 2.62 -9.96 2.22
CA ILE A 82 3.22 -11.25 1.87
C ILE A 82 4.45 -11.03 0.99
N GLU A 83 5.42 -11.93 1.11
CA GLU A 83 6.58 -11.97 0.25
C GLU A 83 6.48 -13.15 -0.73
N PHE A 84 6.74 -12.88 -2.01
CA PHE A 84 6.83 -13.89 -3.06
C PHE A 84 8.26 -13.97 -3.58
N CYS A 85 8.86 -15.15 -3.47
CA CYS A 85 10.22 -15.41 -3.93
C CYS A 85 10.23 -16.35 -5.13
N HIS A 86 11.09 -16.07 -6.11
CA HIS A 86 11.31 -16.94 -7.27
C HIS A 86 12.79 -17.36 -7.30
N GLN A 87 13.24 -18.02 -6.23
CA GLN A 87 14.61 -18.45 -6.05
C GLN A 87 14.74 -19.99 -6.16
N LYS A 88 15.94 -20.45 -6.50
CA LYS A 88 16.24 -21.90 -6.55
C LYS A 88 16.15 -22.51 -5.13
N GLY A 89 15.42 -23.58 -5.01
CA GLY A 89 15.19 -24.26 -3.72
C GLY A 89 13.99 -23.76 -2.91
N MET A 90 13.36 -22.65 -3.32
CA MET A 90 12.10 -22.17 -2.73
C MET A 90 10.87 -22.69 -3.49
N ALA A 91 9.71 -22.66 -2.83
CA ALA A 91 8.45 -22.95 -3.45
C ALA A 91 8.18 -21.92 -4.57
N LYS A 92 7.69 -22.40 -5.72
CA LYS A 92 7.37 -21.51 -6.83
C LYS A 92 6.24 -20.56 -6.43
N PRO A 93 6.30 -19.26 -6.80
CA PRO A 93 5.21 -18.33 -6.57
C PRO A 93 3.89 -18.85 -7.17
N PRO A 94 2.75 -18.68 -6.47
CA PRO A 94 1.44 -19.09 -6.96
C PRO A 94 1.06 -18.27 -8.20
N LYS A 95 0.07 -18.76 -8.98
CA LYS A 95 -0.47 -17.99 -10.10
C LYS A 95 -1.40 -16.87 -9.64
N THR A 96 -2.08 -17.09 -8.52
CA THR A 96 -3.05 -16.16 -7.92
C THR A 96 -2.84 -16.08 -6.41
N HIS A 97 -3.11 -14.92 -5.83
CA HIS A 97 -3.16 -14.73 -4.38
C HIS A 97 -4.31 -13.81 -4.03
N TYR A 98 -5.00 -14.11 -2.93
CA TYR A 98 -6.12 -13.33 -2.43
C TYR A 98 -5.81 -12.81 -1.02
N PHE A 99 -5.95 -11.50 -0.84
CA PHE A 99 -5.86 -10.85 0.47
C PHE A 99 -7.26 -10.76 1.07
N GLU A 100 -7.49 -11.47 2.16
CA GLU A 100 -8.72 -11.40 2.94
C GLU A 100 -8.56 -10.32 4.02
N MET A 101 -8.79 -9.07 3.65
CA MET A 101 -8.61 -7.94 4.55
C MET A 101 -9.65 -7.95 5.68
N LYS A 102 -9.17 -7.88 6.91
CA LYS A 102 -9.98 -7.82 8.13
C LYS A 102 -10.17 -6.37 8.56
N ASN A 103 -11.35 -6.07 9.11
CA ASN A 103 -11.61 -4.76 9.70
C ASN A 103 -10.59 -4.46 10.81
N ASP A 104 -10.23 -3.20 10.94
CA ASP A 104 -9.45 -2.70 12.05
C ASP A 104 -10.42 -2.17 13.12
N ASP A 105 -10.72 -3.00 14.12
CA ASP A 105 -11.65 -2.66 15.20
C ASP A 105 -11.19 -1.43 15.98
N ALA A 106 -9.87 -1.19 16.07
CA ALA A 106 -9.34 -0.01 16.73
C ALA A 106 -9.64 1.26 15.92
N PHE A 107 -9.55 1.17 14.58
CA PHE A 107 -9.95 2.26 13.71
C PHE A 107 -11.45 2.54 13.81
N ASP A 108 -12.28 1.52 13.75
CA ASP A 108 -13.74 1.66 13.85
C ASP A 108 -14.14 2.28 15.19
N ALA A 109 -13.52 1.83 16.29
CA ALA A 109 -13.73 2.42 17.61
C ALA A 109 -13.32 3.91 17.67
N SER A 110 -12.25 4.31 16.96
CA SER A 110 -11.78 5.70 16.94
C SER A 110 -12.65 6.63 16.09
N VAL A 111 -13.28 6.11 15.04
CA VAL A 111 -14.12 6.90 14.12
C VAL A 111 -15.57 7.05 14.63
N GLN A 112 -16.10 6.01 15.29
CA GLN A 112 -17.47 6.03 15.81
C GLN A 112 -17.63 6.91 17.06
N THR A 113 -16.54 7.18 17.77
CA THR A 113 -16.54 8.08 18.91
C THR A 113 -15.75 9.31 18.53
N ASP A 114 -16.40 10.47 18.47
CA ASP A 114 -15.71 11.75 18.55
C ASP A 114 -15.20 11.91 19.99
N ILE A 115 -14.16 11.13 20.32
CA ILE A 115 -13.53 11.07 21.65
C ILE A 115 -12.53 12.20 21.88
N ALA A 116 -12.42 13.15 20.95
CA ALA A 116 -11.67 14.35 21.19
C ALA A 116 -12.28 15.08 22.41
N ASN A 117 -11.52 15.08 23.52
CA ASN A 117 -11.91 15.65 24.82
C ASN A 117 -13.02 14.91 25.58
N VAL A 118 -13.26 13.63 25.30
CA VAL A 118 -14.14 12.79 26.11
C VAL A 118 -13.32 11.81 26.94
N ASP A 119 -13.57 11.78 28.24
CA ASP A 119 -12.96 10.80 29.13
C ASP A 119 -13.56 9.42 28.88
N ILE A 120 -12.71 8.44 28.63
CA ILE A 120 -13.13 7.05 28.45
C ILE A 120 -12.87 6.28 29.72
N GLU A 121 -13.93 5.78 30.35
CA GLU A 121 -13.82 4.90 31.52
C GLU A 121 -13.73 3.45 31.09
N ILE A 122 -12.62 2.80 31.42
CA ILE A 122 -12.41 1.37 31.18
C ILE A 122 -12.41 0.62 32.51
N PRO A 123 -13.46 -0.15 32.85
CA PRO A 123 -13.49 -0.92 34.09
C PRO A 123 -12.52 -2.10 34.01
N VAL A 124 -11.53 -2.16 34.91
CA VAL A 124 -10.57 -3.28 35.02
C VAL A 124 -10.85 -4.08 36.28
N ASN A 125 -11.56 -5.18 36.13
CA ASN A 125 -12.07 -5.95 37.29
C ASN A 125 -11.17 -7.12 37.74
N SER A 126 -10.19 -7.53 36.94
CA SER A 126 -9.41 -8.76 37.17
C SER A 126 -7.95 -8.55 37.57
N LEU A 127 -7.48 -7.30 37.62
CA LEU A 127 -6.10 -6.95 37.94
C LEU A 127 -6.02 -6.01 39.14
N SER A 128 -4.92 -6.11 39.91
CA SER A 128 -4.62 -5.06 40.88
C SER A 128 -4.33 -3.75 40.15
N ARG A 129 -4.65 -2.61 40.78
CA ARG A 129 -4.46 -1.26 40.23
C ARG A 129 -3.06 -1.06 39.63
N ASP A 130 -2.02 -1.48 40.35
CA ASP A 130 -0.63 -1.34 39.89
C ASP A 130 -0.34 -2.14 38.62
N LYS A 131 -0.87 -3.36 38.53
CA LYS A 131 -0.71 -4.19 37.33
C LYS A 131 -1.49 -3.65 36.15
N ALA A 132 -2.74 -3.21 36.39
CA ALA A 132 -3.56 -2.60 35.37
C ALA A 132 -2.91 -1.33 34.82
N TRP A 133 -2.43 -0.43 35.71
CA TRP A 133 -1.76 0.80 35.33
C TRP A 133 -0.49 0.54 34.49
N LYS A 134 0.34 -0.40 34.90
CA LYS A 134 1.54 -0.77 34.16
C LYS A 134 1.21 -1.31 32.77
N LEU A 135 0.19 -2.16 32.67
CA LEU A 135 -0.25 -2.76 31.40
C LEU A 135 -0.81 -1.69 30.45
N ILE A 136 -1.68 -0.80 30.96
CA ILE A 136 -2.26 0.30 30.16
C ILE A 136 -1.15 1.19 29.61
N ASN A 137 -0.20 1.62 30.47
CA ASN A 137 0.92 2.44 29.99
C ASN A 137 1.75 1.72 28.91
N GLN A 138 2.02 0.42 29.05
CA GLN A 138 2.74 -0.35 28.03
C GLN A 138 1.97 -0.43 26.70
N ILE A 139 0.65 -0.62 26.75
CA ILE A 139 -0.18 -0.66 25.56
C ILE A 139 -0.20 0.73 24.88
N VAL A 140 -0.45 1.79 25.64
CA VAL A 140 -0.53 3.15 25.11
C VAL A 140 0.79 3.56 24.45
N LEU A 141 1.94 3.30 25.10
CA LEU A 141 3.27 3.61 24.54
C LEU A 141 3.62 2.83 23.28
N ASN A 142 2.90 1.75 22.95
CA ASN A 142 3.06 1.08 21.65
C ASN A 142 2.39 1.81 20.50
N TYR A 143 1.46 2.73 20.79
CA TYR A 143 0.65 3.45 19.78
C TYR A 143 0.88 4.95 19.80
N ILE A 144 1.40 5.50 20.90
CA ILE A 144 1.59 6.93 21.13
C ILE A 144 3.04 7.17 21.54
N ASP A 145 3.72 8.09 20.87
CA ASP A 145 5.14 8.38 21.11
C ASP A 145 5.38 9.14 22.42
N VAL A 146 4.40 9.92 22.86
CA VAL A 146 4.55 10.79 24.05
C VAL A 146 3.29 10.73 24.91
N ILE A 147 3.47 10.52 26.21
CA ILE A 147 2.45 10.72 27.22
C ILE A 147 2.78 12.03 27.95
N GLU A 148 1.92 13.02 27.83
CA GLU A 148 2.13 14.34 28.42
C GLU A 148 1.90 14.36 29.92
N MET A 149 0.93 13.61 30.42
CA MET A 149 0.55 13.57 31.81
C MET A 149 0.10 12.15 32.22
N THR A 150 0.58 11.72 33.39
CA THR A 150 0.12 10.47 34.02
C THR A 150 -0.22 10.73 35.47
N ASP A 151 -1.39 10.29 35.91
CA ASP A 151 -1.78 10.25 37.30
C ASP A 151 -2.32 8.86 37.67
N LYS A 152 -1.50 8.12 38.41
CA LYS A 152 -1.84 6.75 38.82
C LYS A 152 -2.95 6.74 39.89
N GLU A 153 -3.05 7.80 40.73
CA GLU A 153 -4.01 7.85 41.82
C GLU A 153 -5.44 7.99 41.29
N THR A 154 -5.62 8.83 40.29
CA THR A 154 -6.90 9.02 39.60
C THR A 154 -7.10 8.06 38.46
N GLY A 155 -6.03 7.41 37.99
CA GLY A 155 -6.05 6.58 36.78
C GLY A 155 -6.10 7.38 35.49
N TYR A 156 -5.67 8.66 35.51
CA TYR A 156 -5.69 9.56 34.38
C TYR A 156 -4.41 9.47 33.54
N LEU A 157 -4.59 9.47 32.22
CA LEU A 157 -3.50 9.40 31.25
C LEU A 157 -3.85 10.29 30.05
N ARG A 158 -2.92 11.21 29.68
CA ARG A 158 -3.09 12.14 28.55
C ARG A 158 -1.83 12.21 27.70
#